data_c63bdfb6052b33a55e44ad8d4f5d9a33
#
_entry.id   c63bdfb6052b33a55e44ad8d4f5d9a33
#
_cell.length_a   1.000
_cell.length_b   1.000
_cell.length_c   1.000
_cell.angle_alpha   90.00
_cell.angle_beta   90.00
_cell.angle_gamma   90.00
#
_symmetry.space_group_name_H-M   'P 1'
#
loop_
_entity.id
_entity.type
_entity.pdbx_description
1 polymer ?
#
loop_
_entity_poly.entity_id
_entity_poly.type
_entity_poly.pdbx_seq_one_letter_code
_entity_poly.pdbx_strand_id
1 'polypeptide(L)'
;MARIDRINEDIHRILASLFADIKDPRINKGMLSITRVETTGDLRYAKVFISAYGGAGEKELMKGLKSAAGYLRRELGERLTLRYTPELIFELDGSIAHGARINQILGEL
;
A
#
# COMPACT_ATOMS: atom_id res chain seq x y z
N MET A 1 -5.21 -14.66 17.03
CA MET A 1 -4.53 -13.94 15.93
C MET A 1 -3.04 -13.96 16.15
N ALA A 2 -2.26 -14.31 15.14
CA ALA A 2 -0.81 -14.29 15.24
C ALA A 2 -0.29 -12.86 15.38
N ARG A 3 0.86 -12.69 16.05
CA ARG A 3 1.47 -11.37 16.24
C ARG A 3 1.70 -10.64 14.93
N ILE A 4 2.15 -11.36 13.90
CA ILE A 4 2.42 -10.76 12.59
C ILE A 4 1.14 -10.26 11.91
N ASP A 5 0.03 -10.94 12.12
CA ASP A 5 -1.26 -10.50 11.58
C ASP A 5 -1.69 -9.19 12.21
N ARG A 6 -1.46 -9.03 13.51
CA ARG A 6 -1.76 -7.79 14.22
C ARG A 6 -0.87 -6.64 13.74
N ILE A 7 0.40 -6.92 13.51
CA ILE A 7 1.33 -5.94 12.96
C ILE A 7 0.86 -5.50 11.58
N ASN A 8 0.45 -6.43 10.73
CA ASN A 8 -0.08 -6.12 9.41
C ASN A 8 -1.32 -5.25 9.47
N GLU A 9 -2.22 -5.52 10.40
CA GLU A 9 -3.42 -4.70 10.59
C GLU A 9 -3.08 -3.29 11.07
N ASP A 10 -2.14 -3.17 12.01
CA ASP A 10 -1.71 -1.88 12.53
C ASP A 10 -1.05 -1.05 11.43
N ILE A 11 -0.18 -1.66 10.63
CA ILE A 11 0.46 -0.99 9.50
C ILE A 11 -0.60 -0.52 8.50
N HIS A 12 -1.55 -1.39 8.16
CA HIS A 12 -2.62 -1.05 7.22
C HIS A 12 -3.39 0.18 7.72
N ARG A 13 -3.83 0.16 8.96
CA ARG A 13 -4.61 1.24 9.54
C ARG A 13 -3.84 2.55 9.58
N ILE A 14 -2.59 2.51 10.00
CA ILE A 14 -1.75 3.71 10.11
C ILE A 14 -1.47 4.29 8.73
N LEU A 15 -1.10 3.45 7.77
CA LEU A 15 -0.81 3.91 6.41
C LEU A 15 -2.05 4.48 5.72
N ALA A 16 -3.21 3.89 5.93
CA ALA A 16 -4.46 4.43 5.37
C ALA A 16 -4.71 5.85 5.88
N SER A 17 -4.47 6.08 7.17
CA SER A 17 -4.57 7.41 7.76
C SER A 17 -3.54 8.38 7.17
N LEU A 18 -2.31 7.92 7.00
CA LEU A 18 -1.24 8.76 6.45
C LEU A 18 -1.50 9.12 4.98
N PHE A 19 -2.01 8.18 4.20
CA PHE A 19 -2.32 8.46 2.79
C PHE A 19 -3.38 9.55 2.64
N ALA A 20 -4.34 9.63 3.57
CA ALA A 20 -5.36 10.67 3.55
C ALA A 20 -4.76 12.06 3.68
N ASP A 21 -3.60 12.18 4.31
CA ASP A 21 -2.93 13.47 4.54
C ASP A 21 -1.89 13.82 3.49
N ILE A 22 -1.56 12.89 2.59
CA ILE A 22 -0.56 13.15 1.55
C ILE A 22 -1.17 14.05 0.46
N LYS A 23 -0.44 15.11 0.12
CA LYS A 23 -0.87 16.10 -0.87
C LYS A 23 -0.21 15.93 -2.23
N ASP A 24 0.61 14.90 -2.42
CA ASP A 24 1.25 14.64 -3.71
C ASP A 24 0.18 14.19 -4.72
N PRO A 25 -0.02 14.93 -5.83
CA PRO A 25 -1.06 14.57 -6.80
C PRO A 25 -0.82 13.22 -7.47
N ARG A 26 0.41 12.72 -7.48
CA ARG A 26 0.68 11.38 -8.01
C ARG A 26 0.02 10.30 -7.16
N ILE A 27 -0.25 10.59 -5.89
CA ILE A 27 -0.84 9.67 -4.92
C ILE A 27 -2.32 9.97 -4.70
N ASN A 28 -2.68 11.24 -4.48
CA ASN A 28 -4.01 11.59 -4.00
C ASN A 28 -5.02 11.97 -5.08
N LYS A 29 -4.61 12.00 -6.34
CA LYS A 29 -5.50 12.45 -7.43
C LYS A 29 -6.58 11.44 -7.80
N GLY A 30 -6.37 10.16 -7.50
CA GLY A 30 -7.34 9.11 -7.74
C GLY A 30 -7.77 8.48 -6.42
N MET A 31 -8.51 7.37 -6.52
CA MET A 31 -8.88 6.57 -5.36
C MET A 31 -7.79 5.54 -5.10
N LEU A 32 -7.21 5.60 -3.91
CA LEU A 32 -6.15 4.71 -3.48
C LEU A 32 -6.62 3.89 -2.29
N SER A 33 -6.48 2.60 -2.37
CA SER A 33 -6.82 1.68 -1.29
C SER A 33 -5.67 0.72 -1.02
N ILE A 34 -5.44 0.44 0.25
CA ILE A 34 -4.53 -0.64 0.64
C ILE A 34 -5.36 -1.92 0.71
N THR A 35 -5.01 -2.90 -0.11
CA THR A 35 -5.77 -4.15 -0.15
C THR A 35 -5.27 -5.14 0.88
N ARG A 36 -3.96 -5.16 1.15
CA ARG A 36 -3.39 -5.99 2.20
C ARG A 36 -1.98 -5.54 2.52
N VAL A 37 -1.50 -5.97 3.68
CA VAL A 37 -0.12 -5.76 4.11
C VAL A 37 0.45 -7.11 4.51
N GLU A 38 1.66 -7.42 4.03
CA GLU A 38 2.38 -8.64 4.37
C GLU A 38 3.76 -8.28 4.89
N THR A 39 3.98 -8.46 6.19
CA THR A 39 5.27 -8.22 6.80
C THR A 39 6.07 -9.51 6.84
N THR A 40 7.37 -9.43 6.54
CA THR A 40 8.25 -10.59 6.60
C THR A 40 8.42 -11.07 8.04
N GLY A 41 8.75 -12.37 8.19
CA GLY A 41 8.88 -12.97 9.52
C GLY A 41 9.95 -12.34 10.40
N ASP A 42 10.99 -11.76 9.79
CA ASP A 42 12.05 -11.04 10.49
C ASP A 42 11.72 -9.56 10.74
N LEU A 43 10.54 -9.11 10.31
CA LEU A 43 10.04 -7.74 10.45
C LEU A 43 10.87 -6.68 9.72
N ARG A 44 11.68 -7.07 8.76
CA ARG A 44 12.51 -6.13 7.99
C ARG A 44 11.76 -5.42 6.89
N TYR A 45 10.80 -6.10 6.27
CA TYR A 45 10.08 -5.59 5.13
C TYR A 45 8.58 -5.75 5.33
N ALA A 46 7.82 -4.77 4.88
CA ALA A 46 6.38 -4.85 4.82
C ALA A 46 5.95 -4.56 3.39
N LYS A 47 5.39 -5.56 2.72
CA LYS A 47 4.81 -5.38 1.40
C LYS A 47 3.42 -4.81 1.55
N VAL A 48 3.20 -3.67 0.93
CA VAL A 48 1.92 -2.97 0.97
C VAL A 48 1.29 -3.07 -0.41
N PHE A 49 0.23 -3.85 -0.51
CA PHE A 49 -0.48 -4.04 -1.77
C PHE A 49 -1.54 -2.97 -1.93
N ILE A 50 -1.55 -2.34 -3.08
CA ILE A 50 -2.34 -1.15 -3.33
C ILE A 50 -3.19 -1.35 -4.57
N SER A 51 -4.47 -0.96 -4.46
CA SER A 51 -5.36 -0.83 -5.59
C SER A 51 -5.63 0.65 -5.82
N ALA A 52 -5.49 1.08 -7.07
CA ALA A 52 -5.72 2.47 -7.43
C ALA A 52 -6.67 2.54 -8.62
N TYR A 53 -7.56 3.54 -8.57
CA TYR A 53 -8.51 3.79 -9.65
C TYR A 53 -8.51 5.27 -9.97
N GLY A 54 -8.32 5.57 -11.26
CA GLY A 54 -8.24 6.95 -11.73
C GLY A 54 -6.92 7.62 -11.36
N GLY A 55 -6.89 8.93 -11.38
CA GLY A 55 -5.71 9.70 -10.99
C GLY A 55 -4.65 9.79 -12.07
N ALA A 56 -3.40 9.87 -11.65
CA ALA A 56 -2.26 10.09 -12.54
C ALA A 56 -1.76 8.85 -13.28
N GLY A 57 -2.32 7.67 -12.96
CA GLY A 57 -1.92 6.39 -13.53
C GLY A 57 -0.95 5.63 -12.65
N GLU A 58 -0.82 4.34 -12.93
CA GLU A 58 -0.02 3.44 -12.08
C GLU A 58 1.45 3.83 -11.99
N LYS A 59 2.04 4.22 -13.13
CA LYS A 59 3.45 4.57 -13.17
C LYS A 59 3.76 5.78 -12.31
N GLU A 60 2.94 6.83 -12.41
CA GLU A 60 3.13 8.04 -11.61
C GLU A 60 2.81 7.78 -10.14
N LEU A 61 1.79 6.95 -9.87
CA LEU A 61 1.47 6.54 -8.50
C LEU A 61 2.66 5.85 -7.85
N MET A 62 3.27 4.88 -8.54
CA MET A 62 4.41 4.15 -7.98
C MET A 62 5.62 5.05 -7.74
N LYS A 63 5.85 6.04 -8.61
CA LYS A 63 6.89 7.03 -8.38
C LYS A 63 6.60 7.86 -7.14
N GLY A 64 5.35 8.27 -6.98
CA GLY A 64 4.93 9.04 -5.81
C GLY A 64 5.10 8.26 -4.52
N LEU A 65 4.70 7.01 -4.50
CA LEU A 65 4.84 6.13 -3.34
C LEU A 65 6.31 5.89 -2.99
N LYS A 66 7.14 5.69 -4.01
CA LYS A 66 8.57 5.52 -3.78
C LYS A 66 9.20 6.78 -3.17
N SER A 67 8.78 7.95 -3.64
CA SER A 67 9.23 9.22 -3.08
C SER A 67 8.75 9.42 -1.64
N ALA A 68 7.55 8.97 -1.33
CA ALA A 68 6.96 9.13 0.00
C ALA A 68 7.37 8.03 0.99
N ALA A 69 8.02 6.96 0.52
CA ALA A 69 8.30 5.78 1.35
C ALA A 69 9.09 6.12 2.62
N GLY A 70 10.09 6.99 2.52
CA GLY A 70 10.90 7.38 3.67
C GLY A 70 10.07 8.12 4.72
N TYR A 71 9.24 9.06 4.27
CA TYR A 71 8.34 9.80 5.16
C TYR A 71 7.34 8.85 5.83
N LEU A 72 6.72 7.96 5.03
CA LEU A 72 5.74 7.02 5.55
C LEU A 72 6.35 6.06 6.56
N ARG A 73 7.57 5.59 6.30
CA ARG A 73 8.27 4.70 7.23
C ARG A 73 8.56 5.41 8.54
N ARG A 74 9.00 6.65 8.49
CA ARG A 74 9.29 7.43 9.68
C ARG A 74 8.03 7.65 10.52
N GLU A 75 6.94 8.07 9.88
CA GLU A 75 5.67 8.28 10.58
C GLU A 75 5.12 6.97 11.15
N LEU A 76 5.28 5.89 10.40
CA LEU A 76 4.88 4.57 10.87
C LEU A 76 5.67 4.17 12.13
N GLY A 77 6.97 4.43 12.13
CA GLY A 77 7.84 4.11 13.26
C GLY A 77 7.48 4.86 14.54
N GLU A 78 6.95 6.08 14.41
CA GLU A 78 6.51 6.85 15.56
C GLU A 78 5.22 6.31 16.18
N ARG A 79 4.44 5.56 15.42
CA ARG A 79 3.13 5.03 15.85
C ARG A 79 3.14 3.55 16.19
N LEU A 80 4.13 2.82 15.70
CA LEU A 80 4.30 1.40 16.02
C LEU A 80 5.25 1.25 17.20
N THR A 81 4.94 0.28 18.08
CA THR A 81 5.80 -0.04 19.21
C THR A 81 6.71 -1.22 18.86
N LEU A 82 7.37 -1.13 17.72
CA LEU A 82 8.31 -2.16 17.27
C LEU A 82 9.74 -1.67 17.46
N ARG A 83 10.64 -2.61 17.72
CA ARG A 83 12.06 -2.32 17.86
C ARG A 83 12.64 -1.73 16.56
N TYR A 84 12.20 -2.25 15.44
CA TYR A 84 12.60 -1.76 14.12
C TYR A 84 11.34 -1.53 13.29
N THR A 85 11.34 -0.44 12.53
CA THR A 85 10.25 -0.17 11.59
C THR A 85 10.56 -0.88 10.28
N PRO A 86 9.66 -1.71 9.76
CA PRO A 86 9.90 -2.37 8.48
C PRO A 86 10.06 -1.37 7.35
N GLU A 87 10.90 -1.71 6.38
CA GLU A 87 10.97 -0.98 5.13
C GLU A 87 9.73 -1.27 4.31
N LEU A 88 9.12 -0.22 3.76
CA LEU A 88 7.88 -0.36 3.01
C LEU A 88 8.19 -0.66 1.54
N ILE A 89 7.55 -1.69 1.02
CA ILE A 89 7.64 -2.05 -0.38
C ILE A 89 6.23 -2.00 -0.95
N PHE A 90 5.98 -1.09 -1.88
CA PHE A 90 4.67 -0.93 -2.46
C PHE A 90 4.55 -1.75 -3.73
N GLU A 91 3.46 -2.50 -3.84
CA GLU A 91 3.15 -3.28 -5.02
C GLU A 91 1.69 -3.04 -5.40
N LEU A 92 1.44 -2.97 -6.70
CA LEU A 92 0.08 -2.92 -7.18
C LEU A 92 -0.57 -4.28 -7.00
N ASP A 93 -1.74 -4.29 -6.39
CA ASP A 93 -2.51 -5.52 -6.25
C ASP A 93 -3.29 -5.74 -7.53
N GLY A 94 -2.75 -6.63 -8.36
CA GLY A 94 -3.37 -6.97 -9.63
C GLY A 94 -4.61 -7.83 -9.51
N SER A 95 -4.95 -8.32 -8.31
CA SER A 95 -6.05 -9.26 -8.16
C SER A 95 -7.40 -8.66 -8.58
N ILE A 96 -7.68 -7.41 -8.16
CA ILE A 96 -8.93 -6.73 -8.54
C ILE A 96 -8.88 -6.29 -10.01
N ALA A 97 -7.81 -5.63 -10.41
CA ALA A 97 -7.62 -5.19 -11.79
C ALA A 97 -7.52 -6.38 -12.73
N HIS A 98 -6.83 -7.43 -12.32
CA HIS A 98 -6.70 -8.67 -13.09
C HIS A 98 -8.05 -9.39 -13.22
N GLY A 99 -8.83 -9.44 -12.13
CA GLY A 99 -10.17 -10.01 -12.15
C GLY A 99 -11.09 -9.24 -13.11
N ALA A 100 -11.05 -7.92 -13.07
CA ALA A 100 -11.82 -7.08 -13.98
C ALA A 100 -11.38 -7.28 -15.44
N ARG A 101 -10.08 -7.41 -15.67
CA ARG A 101 -9.54 -7.66 -17.01
C ARG A 101 -9.96 -9.02 -17.53
N ILE A 102 -9.91 -10.06 -16.68
CA ILE A 102 -10.35 -11.41 -17.05
C ILE A 102 -11.83 -11.40 -17.38
N ASN A 103 -12.65 -10.76 -16.56
CA ASN A 103 -14.08 -10.65 -16.81
C ASN A 103 -14.36 -9.91 -18.13
N GLN A 104 -13.60 -8.87 -18.42
CA GLN A 104 -13.72 -8.12 -19.67
C GLN A 104 -13.37 -8.99 -20.87
N ILE A 105 -12.28 -9.77 -20.78
CA ILE A 105 -11.88 -10.70 -21.84
C ILE A 105 -12.93 -11.78 -22.03
N LEU A 106 -13.42 -12.36 -20.93
CA LEU A 106 -14.46 -13.39 -20.99
C LEU A 106 -15.77 -12.84 -21.54
N GLY A 107 -16.07 -11.58 -21.26
CA GLY A 107 -17.24 -10.90 -21.80
C GLY A 107 -17.16 -10.65 -23.30
N GLU A 108 -15.97 -10.60 -23.85
CA GLU A 108 -15.73 -10.43 -25.29
C GLU A 108 -15.75 -11.75 -26.03
N LEU A 109 -15.67 -12.85 -25.32
CA LEU A 109 -15.72 -14.18 -25.89
C LEU A 109 -17.17 -14.68 -25.97
#